data_b77edade86213f052a9ced1924339d1e
#
_entry.id   b77edade86213f052a9ced1924339d1e
#
_cell.length_a   1.000
_cell.length_b   1.000
_cell.length_c   1.000
_cell.angle_alpha   90.00
_cell.angle_beta   90.00
_cell.angle_gamma   90.00
#
_symmetry.space_group_name_H-M   'P 1'
#
loop_
_entity.id
_entity.type
_entity.pdbx_description
1 polymer ?
#
loop_
_entity_poly.entity_id
_entity_poly.type
_entity_poly.pdbx_seq_one_letter_code
_entity_poly.pdbx_strand_id
1 'polypeptide(L)'
;MMDYIASHGLDIFTTVLGLVYILLEYRASIWLWLVGIIMPALDVWLYWSHGLYGDAGMAVYYTIAGIYGYAVWKYGKKHNQKEKEELPITYMKKSLYLPTLLFFLAAWGITYYILITFTNSTVPLQDSFTNALSFVGLWALARKYIEQWFFWIIVDAVCFYLYIVKGIPFKAGLYGLYVIIVVAGYFKWKKMMIKKS
;
A
#
# COMPACT_ATOMS: atom_id res chain seq x y z
N MET A 1 10.11 -29.80 -10.91
CA MET A 1 8.94 -28.89 -10.79
C MET A 1 8.44 -28.81 -9.35
N MET A 2 8.20 -29.93 -8.66
CA MET A 2 7.77 -29.92 -7.24
C MET A 2 8.81 -29.27 -6.32
N ASP A 3 10.10 -29.58 -6.48
CA ASP A 3 11.16 -29.01 -5.64
C ASP A 3 11.33 -27.51 -5.83
N TYR A 4 11.09 -27.00 -7.05
CA TYR A 4 11.09 -25.56 -7.34
C TYR A 4 9.89 -24.86 -6.68
N ILE A 5 8.71 -25.47 -6.71
CA ILE A 5 7.52 -24.94 -6.04
C ILE A 5 7.68 -24.98 -4.51
N ALA A 6 8.33 -26.03 -3.97
CA ALA A 6 8.58 -26.12 -2.54
C ALA A 6 9.58 -25.07 -2.04
N SER A 7 10.62 -24.74 -2.83
CA SER A 7 11.62 -23.73 -2.48
C SER A 7 11.16 -22.29 -2.71
N HIS A 8 10.21 -22.05 -3.64
CA HIS A 8 9.70 -20.72 -3.98
C HIS A 8 8.21 -20.53 -3.66
N GLY A 9 7.60 -21.48 -2.95
CA GLY A 9 6.17 -21.49 -2.68
C GLY A 9 5.68 -20.25 -1.95
N LEU A 10 6.47 -19.73 -1.00
CA LEU A 10 6.15 -18.51 -0.26
C LEU A 10 6.18 -17.28 -1.19
N ASP A 11 7.18 -17.18 -2.06
CA ASP A 11 7.32 -16.07 -3.00
C ASP A 11 6.18 -16.08 -4.03
N ILE A 12 5.80 -17.25 -4.53
CA ILE A 12 4.67 -17.42 -5.44
C ILE A 12 3.37 -17.02 -4.74
N PHE A 13 3.16 -17.50 -3.53
CA PHE A 13 1.96 -17.24 -2.75
C PHE A 13 1.80 -15.73 -2.44
N THR A 14 2.86 -15.07 -1.97
CA THR A 14 2.85 -13.63 -1.69
C THR A 14 2.67 -12.80 -2.96
N THR A 15 3.24 -13.23 -4.08
CA THR A 15 3.04 -12.57 -5.40
C THR A 15 1.58 -12.67 -5.84
N VAL A 16 0.97 -13.85 -5.75
CA VAL A 16 -0.45 -14.06 -6.09
C VAL A 16 -1.36 -13.20 -5.20
N LEU A 17 -1.09 -13.17 -3.89
CA LEU A 17 -1.86 -12.31 -2.97
C LEU A 17 -1.69 -10.83 -3.27
N GLY A 18 -0.49 -10.37 -3.63
CA GLY A 18 -0.25 -8.99 -4.07
C GLY A 18 -1.06 -8.64 -5.33
N LEU A 19 -1.12 -9.55 -6.31
CA LEU A 19 -1.95 -9.36 -7.50
C LEU A 19 -3.45 -9.36 -7.17
N VAL A 20 -3.91 -10.23 -6.28
CA VAL A 20 -5.30 -10.22 -5.80
C VAL A 20 -5.61 -8.91 -5.10
N TYR A 21 -4.72 -8.42 -4.22
CA TYR A 21 -4.87 -7.16 -3.51
C TYR A 21 -5.08 -5.99 -4.47
N ILE A 22 -4.18 -5.81 -5.46
CA ILE A 22 -4.27 -4.69 -6.41
C ILE A 22 -5.48 -4.80 -7.34
N LEU A 23 -5.94 -6.01 -7.69
CA LEU A 23 -7.17 -6.21 -8.45
C LEU A 23 -8.42 -5.86 -7.63
N LEU A 24 -8.43 -6.15 -6.33
CA LEU A 24 -9.50 -5.74 -5.41
C LEU A 24 -9.51 -4.22 -5.24
N GLU A 25 -8.35 -3.59 -5.15
CA GLU A 25 -8.20 -2.13 -5.11
C GLU A 25 -8.69 -1.47 -6.41
N TYR A 26 -8.30 -2.01 -7.56
CA TYR A 26 -8.81 -1.58 -8.87
C TYR A 26 -10.34 -1.59 -8.96
N ARG A 27 -10.98 -2.59 -8.33
CA ARG A 27 -12.45 -2.71 -8.24
C ARG A 27 -13.08 -1.88 -7.13
N ALA A 28 -12.31 -1.19 -6.32
CA ALA A 28 -12.73 -0.51 -5.08
C ALA A 28 -13.50 -1.47 -4.13
N SER A 29 -13.10 -2.72 -4.07
CA SER A 29 -13.76 -3.76 -3.27
C SER A 29 -13.29 -3.74 -1.83
N ILE A 30 -14.21 -3.79 -0.86
CA ILE A 30 -13.89 -3.82 0.57
C ILE A 30 -13.02 -5.03 0.97
N TRP A 31 -13.04 -6.10 0.19
CA TRP A 31 -12.26 -7.32 0.42
C TRP A 31 -10.75 -7.08 0.37
N LEU A 32 -10.28 -5.99 -0.28
CA LEU A 32 -8.87 -5.61 -0.26
C LEU A 32 -8.34 -5.44 1.18
N TRP A 33 -9.18 -4.90 2.07
CA TRP A 33 -8.79 -4.66 3.45
C TRP A 33 -8.64 -5.95 4.25
N LEU A 34 -9.41 -7.01 3.94
CA LEU A 34 -9.21 -8.31 4.58
C LEU A 34 -7.88 -8.92 4.20
N VAL A 35 -7.50 -8.86 2.92
CA VAL A 35 -6.17 -9.29 2.48
C VAL A 35 -5.09 -8.45 3.13
N GLY A 36 -5.28 -7.11 3.15
CA GLY A 36 -4.36 -6.15 3.76
C GLY A 36 -4.27 -6.20 5.29
N ILE A 37 -5.15 -6.92 5.98
CA ILE A 37 -5.07 -7.19 7.43
C ILE A 37 -4.41 -8.54 7.68
N ILE A 38 -4.83 -9.59 6.97
CA ILE A 38 -4.41 -10.97 7.26
C ILE A 38 -2.91 -11.14 7.01
N MET A 39 -2.40 -10.65 5.87
CA MET A 39 -0.99 -10.81 5.54
C MET A 39 -0.06 -10.14 6.55
N PRO A 40 -0.17 -8.82 6.81
CA PRO A 40 0.70 -8.18 7.78
C PRO A 40 0.54 -8.74 9.20
N ALA A 41 -0.67 -9.19 9.59
CA ALA A 41 -0.87 -9.82 10.90
C ALA A 41 -0.07 -11.12 11.06
N LEU A 42 0.03 -11.93 9.99
CA LEU A 42 0.90 -13.12 9.97
C LEU A 42 2.38 -12.72 9.98
N ASP A 43 2.74 -11.65 9.26
CA ASP A 43 4.11 -11.14 9.19
C ASP A 43 4.59 -10.62 10.54
N VAL A 44 3.73 -10.04 11.39
CA VAL A 44 4.08 -9.64 12.77
C VAL A 44 4.66 -10.81 13.53
N TRP A 45 3.98 -11.95 13.53
CA TRP A 45 4.45 -13.13 14.24
C TRP A 45 5.72 -13.71 13.61
N LEU A 46 5.79 -13.76 12.29
CA LEU A 46 6.93 -14.27 11.53
C LEU A 46 8.20 -13.45 11.83
N TYR A 47 8.13 -12.12 11.67
CA TYR A 47 9.28 -11.24 11.89
C TYR A 47 9.71 -11.20 13.35
N TRP A 48 8.75 -11.17 14.27
CA TRP A 48 9.05 -11.21 15.70
C TRP A 48 9.79 -12.47 16.10
N SER A 49 9.37 -13.64 15.61
CA SER A 49 9.99 -14.92 15.92
C SER A 49 11.42 -15.07 15.34
N HIS A 50 11.76 -14.30 14.32
CA HIS A 50 13.10 -14.25 13.71
C HIS A 50 13.97 -13.08 14.23
N GLY A 51 13.51 -12.33 15.23
CA GLY A 51 14.25 -11.18 15.78
C GLY A 51 14.27 -9.93 14.89
N LEU A 52 13.42 -9.89 13.84
CA LEU A 52 13.31 -8.78 12.90
C LEU A 52 12.29 -7.75 13.44
N TYR A 53 12.63 -7.13 14.56
CA TYR A 53 11.68 -6.25 15.28
C TYR A 53 11.25 -5.01 14.51
N GLY A 54 12.13 -4.47 13.65
CA GLY A 54 11.80 -3.34 12.78
C GLY A 54 10.72 -3.70 11.76
N ASP A 55 10.87 -4.84 11.08
CA ASP A 55 9.90 -5.36 10.12
C ASP A 55 8.59 -5.75 10.81
N ALA A 56 8.67 -6.35 12.00
CA ALA A 56 7.49 -6.62 12.82
C ALA A 56 6.73 -5.34 13.17
N GLY A 57 7.41 -4.25 13.52
CA GLY A 57 6.80 -2.94 13.76
C GLY A 57 6.08 -2.38 12.53
N MET A 58 6.69 -2.51 11.34
CA MET A 58 6.05 -2.13 10.08
C MET A 58 4.81 -2.99 9.78
N ALA A 59 4.87 -4.29 10.02
CA ALA A 59 3.74 -5.21 9.86
C ALA A 59 2.58 -4.86 10.81
N VAL A 60 2.87 -4.47 12.06
CA VAL A 60 1.86 -3.93 13.00
C VAL A 60 1.20 -2.68 12.43
N TYR A 61 1.99 -1.74 11.91
CA TYR A 61 1.45 -0.54 11.26
C TYR A 61 0.50 -0.88 10.11
N TYR A 62 0.90 -1.75 9.18
CA TYR A 62 0.05 -2.15 8.04
C TYR A 62 -1.23 -2.86 8.48
N THR A 63 -1.17 -3.69 9.54
CA THR A 63 -2.34 -4.33 10.13
C THR A 63 -3.33 -3.29 10.67
N ILE A 64 -2.84 -2.31 11.44
CA ILE A 64 -3.67 -1.21 11.99
C ILE A 64 -4.26 -0.36 10.86
N ALA A 65 -3.46 -0.02 9.84
CA ALA A 65 -3.93 0.74 8.69
C ALA A 65 -5.01 -0.03 7.90
N GLY A 66 -4.87 -1.35 7.76
CA GLY A 66 -5.89 -2.22 7.17
C GLY A 66 -7.20 -2.23 7.95
N ILE A 67 -7.13 -2.36 9.28
CA ILE A 67 -8.31 -2.29 10.16
C ILE A 67 -8.99 -0.92 10.05
N TYR A 68 -8.21 0.16 10.08
CA TYR A 68 -8.72 1.51 9.89
C TYR A 68 -9.42 1.66 8.52
N GLY A 69 -8.79 1.23 7.43
CA GLY A 69 -9.36 1.29 6.09
C GLY A 69 -10.66 0.50 5.96
N TYR A 70 -10.69 -0.72 6.50
CA TYR A 70 -11.91 -1.53 6.57
C TYR A 70 -13.04 -0.82 7.31
N ALA A 71 -12.73 -0.27 8.50
CA ALA A 71 -13.71 0.45 9.31
C ALA A 71 -14.26 1.68 8.59
N VAL A 72 -13.39 2.47 7.95
CA VAL A 72 -13.79 3.66 7.18
C VAL A 72 -14.66 3.29 5.98
N TRP A 73 -14.33 2.22 5.24
CA TRP A 73 -15.14 1.79 4.09
C TRP A 73 -16.48 1.20 4.51
N LYS A 74 -16.53 0.48 5.64
CA LYS A 74 -17.75 -0.15 6.14
C LYS A 74 -18.68 0.83 6.87
N TYR A 75 -18.11 1.76 7.66
CA TYR A 75 -18.87 2.62 8.57
C TYR A 75 -18.78 4.11 8.24
N GLY A 76 -17.86 4.52 7.36
CA GLY A 76 -17.61 5.92 7.00
C GLY A 76 -18.69 6.55 6.13
N LYS A 77 -19.92 6.60 6.66
CA LYS A 77 -21.07 7.21 5.98
C LYS A 77 -20.95 8.75 5.96
N LYS A 78 -21.33 9.38 4.84
CA LYS A 78 -21.65 10.80 4.83
C LYS A 78 -22.95 11.03 5.61
N HIS A 79 -22.98 12.02 6.49
CA HIS A 79 -24.04 12.32 7.46
C HIS A 79 -25.48 12.53 6.86
N ASN A 80 -25.65 12.49 5.54
CA ASN A 80 -26.92 12.77 4.83
C ASN A 80 -27.35 11.73 3.80
N GLN A 81 -26.82 10.48 3.81
CA GLN A 81 -27.21 9.48 2.82
C GLN A 81 -27.91 8.29 3.43
N LYS A 82 -28.97 7.83 2.73
CA LYS A 82 -29.79 6.68 3.09
C LYS A 82 -28.94 5.42 3.29
N GLU A 83 -29.37 4.54 4.17
CA GLU A 83 -28.69 3.44 4.89
C GLU A 83 -27.80 2.44 4.10
N LYS A 84 -27.59 2.56 2.80
CA LYS A 84 -26.88 1.53 2.00
C LYS A 84 -25.78 2.03 1.07
N GLU A 85 -25.35 3.29 1.13
CA GLU A 85 -24.34 3.77 0.21
C GLU A 85 -22.91 3.62 0.79
N GLU A 86 -22.05 2.92 0.03
CA GLU A 86 -20.62 2.83 0.30
C GLU A 86 -19.95 4.21 0.26
N LEU A 87 -18.83 4.37 0.99
CA LEU A 87 -18.00 5.58 0.94
C LEU A 87 -17.69 5.95 -0.53
N PRO A 88 -18.06 7.14 -1.00
CA PRO A 88 -17.85 7.54 -2.39
C PRO A 88 -16.38 7.82 -2.68
N ILE A 89 -15.96 7.56 -3.92
CA ILE A 89 -14.66 8.00 -4.43
C ILE A 89 -14.74 9.51 -4.63
N THR A 90 -13.76 10.25 -4.09
CA THR A 90 -13.73 11.72 -4.14
C THR A 90 -12.32 12.24 -4.40
N TYR A 91 -12.21 13.52 -4.74
CA TYR A 91 -10.94 14.24 -4.68
C TYR A 91 -10.60 14.62 -3.24
N MET A 92 -9.31 14.62 -2.93
CA MET A 92 -8.81 15.13 -1.67
C MET A 92 -9.06 16.65 -1.58
N LYS A 93 -9.53 17.10 -0.43
CA LYS A 93 -9.74 18.54 -0.21
C LYS A 93 -8.42 19.31 -0.28
N LYS A 94 -8.40 20.48 -0.93
CA LYS A 94 -7.18 21.31 -1.06
C LYS A 94 -6.55 21.66 0.30
N SER A 95 -7.37 21.82 1.35
CA SER A 95 -6.89 22.08 2.71
C SER A 95 -6.07 20.95 3.32
N LEU A 96 -6.14 19.73 2.76
CA LEU A 96 -5.39 18.56 3.23
C LEU A 96 -4.04 18.40 2.53
N TYR A 97 -3.77 19.10 1.42
CA TYR A 97 -2.50 18.95 0.71
C TYR A 97 -1.29 19.35 1.56
N LEU A 98 -1.35 20.50 2.22
CA LEU A 98 -0.24 20.95 3.07
C LEU A 98 -0.04 20.04 4.29
N PRO A 99 -1.06 19.69 5.09
CA PRO A 99 -0.89 18.71 6.17
C PRO A 99 -0.34 17.36 5.70
N THR A 100 -0.80 16.86 4.54
CA THR A 100 -0.32 15.60 3.96
C THR A 100 1.15 15.68 3.56
N LEU A 101 1.58 16.80 2.96
CA LEU A 101 2.97 17.03 2.61
C LEU A 101 3.85 17.11 3.86
N LEU A 102 3.41 17.84 4.90
CA LEU A 102 4.17 17.95 6.15
C LEU A 102 4.27 16.59 6.86
N PHE A 103 3.18 15.82 6.88
CA PHE A 103 3.20 14.45 7.40
C PHE A 103 4.16 13.55 6.61
N PHE A 104 4.12 13.61 5.28
CA PHE A 104 5.05 12.85 4.43
C PHE A 104 6.51 13.19 4.75
N LEU A 105 6.86 14.49 4.81
CA LEU A 105 8.24 14.92 5.10
C LEU A 105 8.69 14.48 6.50
N ALA A 106 7.83 14.59 7.50
CA ALA A 106 8.13 14.12 8.86
C ALA A 106 8.31 12.60 8.90
N ALA A 107 7.39 11.85 8.30
CA ALA A 107 7.47 10.39 8.21
C ALA A 107 8.72 9.95 7.47
N TRP A 108 9.08 10.61 6.36
CA TRP A 108 10.30 10.33 5.60
C TRP A 108 11.55 10.53 6.43
N GLY A 109 11.66 11.67 7.12
CA GLY A 109 12.82 11.96 7.99
C GLY A 109 12.94 10.98 9.16
N ILE A 110 11.81 10.65 9.81
CA ILE A 110 11.78 9.68 10.92
C ILE A 110 12.17 8.28 10.42
N THR A 111 11.58 7.82 9.32
CA THR A 111 11.88 6.49 8.76
C THR A 111 13.33 6.42 8.28
N TYR A 112 13.84 7.47 7.65
CA TYR A 112 15.24 7.56 7.25
C TYR A 112 16.17 7.43 8.46
N TYR A 113 15.92 8.19 9.53
CA TYR A 113 16.69 8.11 10.76
C TYR A 113 16.67 6.71 11.37
N ILE A 114 15.48 6.06 11.40
CA ILE A 114 15.36 4.69 11.90
C ILE A 114 16.19 3.72 11.04
N LEU A 115 16.11 3.82 9.71
CA LEU A 115 16.82 2.92 8.80
C LEU A 115 18.34 3.03 8.92
N ILE A 116 18.89 4.25 9.02
CA ILE A 116 20.33 4.44 9.14
C ILE A 116 20.89 4.08 10.53
N THR A 117 20.04 4.15 11.58
CA THR A 117 20.48 3.95 12.97
C THR A 117 20.30 2.51 13.43
N PHE A 118 19.21 1.85 13.02
CA PHE A 118 18.80 0.57 13.58
C PHE A 118 18.74 -0.56 12.56
N THR A 119 19.05 -0.31 11.28
CA THR A 119 19.00 -1.35 10.24
C THR A 119 20.26 -1.34 9.36
N ASN A 120 20.45 -2.41 8.61
CA ASN A 120 21.54 -2.54 7.62
C ASN A 120 21.03 -2.24 6.19
N SER A 121 20.05 -1.34 6.03
CA SER A 121 19.56 -0.99 4.70
C SER A 121 20.68 -0.45 3.81
N THR A 122 20.80 -0.99 2.61
CA THR A 122 21.78 -0.55 1.60
C THR A 122 21.32 0.67 0.81
N VAL A 123 20.04 1.00 0.88
CA VAL A 123 19.37 2.11 0.17
C VAL A 123 18.38 2.86 1.08
N PRO A 124 18.84 3.35 2.26
CA PRO A 124 17.94 3.87 3.28
C PRO A 124 17.13 5.09 2.84
N LEU A 125 17.67 5.91 1.92
CA LEU A 125 16.98 7.09 1.42
C LEU A 125 15.76 6.71 0.58
N GLN A 126 15.90 5.73 -0.31
CA GLN A 126 14.82 5.28 -1.19
C GLN A 126 13.82 4.43 -0.42
N ASP A 127 14.27 3.54 0.45
CA ASP A 127 13.40 2.71 1.28
C ASP A 127 12.54 3.59 2.22
N SER A 128 13.13 4.60 2.86
CA SER A 128 12.38 5.54 3.70
C SER A 128 11.39 6.39 2.92
N PHE A 129 11.77 6.83 1.71
CA PHE A 129 10.89 7.59 0.82
C PHE A 129 9.66 6.79 0.43
N THR A 130 9.86 5.55 -0.06
CA THR A 130 8.74 4.68 -0.47
C THR A 130 7.86 4.30 0.72
N ASN A 131 8.43 4.02 1.89
CA ASN A 131 7.66 3.74 3.11
C ASN A 131 6.81 4.95 3.54
N ALA A 132 7.39 6.14 3.61
CA ALA A 132 6.66 7.35 3.98
C ALA A 132 5.54 7.67 2.99
N LEU A 133 5.78 7.48 1.68
CA LEU A 133 4.78 7.71 0.66
C LEU A 133 3.68 6.64 0.70
N SER A 134 4.01 5.39 1.06
CA SER A 134 3.03 4.32 1.28
C SER A 134 2.11 4.62 2.46
N PHE A 135 2.59 5.27 3.53
CA PHE A 135 1.72 5.73 4.63
C PHE A 135 0.66 6.70 4.14
N VAL A 136 1.05 7.67 3.33
CA VAL A 136 0.13 8.63 2.70
C VAL A 136 -0.82 7.92 1.73
N GLY A 137 -0.30 7.01 0.90
CA GLY A 137 -1.07 6.23 -0.05
C GLY A 137 -2.17 5.40 0.62
N LEU A 138 -1.85 4.66 1.68
CA LEU A 138 -2.81 3.87 2.45
C LEU A 138 -3.87 4.74 3.12
N TRP A 139 -3.48 5.89 3.69
CA TRP A 139 -4.46 6.82 4.26
C TRP A 139 -5.39 7.37 3.18
N ALA A 140 -4.86 7.78 2.03
CA ALA A 140 -5.66 8.29 0.91
C ALA A 140 -6.59 7.19 0.34
N LEU A 141 -6.10 5.95 0.24
CA LEU A 141 -6.90 4.77 -0.14
C LEU A 141 -8.03 4.53 0.87
N ALA A 142 -7.76 4.58 2.18
CA ALA A 142 -8.77 4.42 3.22
C ALA A 142 -9.87 5.48 3.13
N ARG A 143 -9.56 6.68 2.65
CA ARG A 143 -10.52 7.76 2.42
C ARG A 143 -11.18 7.72 1.04
N LYS A 144 -10.86 6.74 0.20
CA LYS A 144 -11.25 6.65 -1.22
C LYS A 144 -10.92 7.92 -2.02
N TYR A 145 -9.80 8.58 -1.70
CA TYR A 145 -9.29 9.70 -2.50
C TYR A 145 -8.65 9.16 -3.78
N ILE A 146 -9.00 9.76 -4.93
CA ILE A 146 -8.47 9.33 -6.23
C ILE A 146 -6.96 9.59 -6.34
N GLU A 147 -6.44 10.56 -5.60
CA GLU A 147 -5.02 10.91 -5.56
C GLU A 147 -4.13 9.78 -5.01
N GLN A 148 -4.70 8.80 -4.30
CA GLN A 148 -3.94 7.64 -3.85
C GLN A 148 -3.21 6.94 -5.00
N TRP A 149 -3.77 6.93 -6.21
CA TRP A 149 -3.16 6.32 -7.37
C TRP A 149 -1.85 7.00 -7.79
N PHE A 150 -1.72 8.33 -7.59
CA PHE A 150 -0.47 9.05 -7.85
C PHE A 150 0.62 8.67 -6.86
N PHE A 151 0.28 8.43 -5.60
CA PHE A 151 1.24 7.96 -4.61
C PHE A 151 1.77 6.57 -4.97
N TRP A 152 0.88 5.65 -5.36
CA TRP A 152 1.28 4.31 -5.77
C TRP A 152 2.09 4.29 -7.07
N ILE A 153 1.78 5.12 -8.06
CA ILE A 153 2.60 5.25 -9.28
C ILE A 153 4.05 5.58 -8.90
N ILE A 154 4.26 6.53 -7.98
CA ILE A 154 5.59 6.95 -7.57
C ILE A 154 6.29 5.84 -6.79
N VAL A 155 5.61 5.20 -5.82
CA VAL A 155 6.16 4.08 -5.04
C VAL A 155 6.57 2.95 -5.94
N ASP A 156 5.69 2.50 -6.83
CA ASP A 156 5.94 1.36 -7.71
C ASP A 156 7.06 1.66 -8.73
N ALA A 157 7.12 2.88 -9.26
CA ALA A 157 8.19 3.29 -10.18
C ALA A 157 9.57 3.30 -9.48
N VAL A 158 9.63 3.80 -8.24
CA VAL A 158 10.87 3.78 -7.44
C VAL A 158 11.27 2.33 -7.11
N CYS A 159 10.33 1.50 -6.68
CA CYS A 159 10.58 0.08 -6.40
C CYS A 159 11.01 -0.67 -7.66
N PHE A 160 10.38 -0.43 -8.80
CA PHE A 160 10.80 -0.99 -10.10
C PHE A 160 12.27 -0.68 -10.39
N TYR A 161 12.65 0.60 -10.29
CA TYR A 161 14.04 1.02 -10.48
C TYR A 161 14.99 0.34 -9.48
N LEU A 162 14.64 0.32 -8.19
CA LEU A 162 15.47 -0.29 -7.15
C LEU A 162 15.69 -1.79 -7.39
N TYR A 163 14.69 -2.53 -7.80
CA TYR A 163 14.81 -3.96 -8.07
C TYR A 163 15.62 -4.26 -9.34
N ILE A 164 15.63 -3.36 -10.33
CA ILE A 164 16.56 -3.45 -11.46
C ILE A 164 17.99 -3.28 -10.95
N VAL A 165 18.27 -2.22 -10.18
CA VAL A 165 19.62 -1.94 -9.67
C VAL A 165 20.12 -3.04 -8.74
N LYS A 166 19.23 -3.62 -7.93
CA LYS A 166 19.55 -4.76 -7.03
C LYS A 166 19.68 -6.10 -7.75
N GLY A 167 19.42 -6.17 -9.06
CA GLY A 167 19.53 -7.41 -9.85
C GLY A 167 18.45 -8.45 -9.51
N ILE A 168 17.23 -8.00 -9.12
CA ILE A 168 16.09 -8.87 -8.77
C ILE A 168 15.01 -8.75 -9.86
N PRO A 169 15.18 -9.40 -11.04
CA PRO A 169 14.37 -9.15 -12.22
C PRO A 169 12.89 -9.54 -12.06
N PHE A 170 12.58 -10.57 -11.28
CA PHE A 170 11.19 -10.99 -11.05
C PHE A 170 10.39 -9.92 -10.28
N LYS A 171 10.99 -9.36 -9.22
CA LYS A 171 10.36 -8.26 -8.48
C LYS A 171 10.28 -7.00 -9.33
N ALA A 172 11.31 -6.67 -10.10
CA ALA A 172 11.26 -5.56 -11.03
C ALA A 172 10.08 -5.72 -12.03
N GLY A 173 9.93 -6.90 -12.64
CA GLY A 173 8.79 -7.18 -13.52
C GLY A 173 7.43 -7.02 -12.84
N LEU A 174 7.30 -7.47 -11.58
CA LEU A 174 6.07 -7.30 -10.80
C LEU A 174 5.73 -5.84 -10.54
N TYR A 175 6.70 -5.02 -10.11
CA TYR A 175 6.47 -3.59 -9.88
C TYR A 175 6.24 -2.82 -11.17
N GLY A 176 6.88 -3.22 -12.29
CA GLY A 176 6.56 -2.70 -13.61
C GLY A 176 5.11 -2.98 -14.01
N LEU A 177 4.59 -4.19 -13.71
CA LEU A 177 3.18 -4.53 -13.89
C LEU A 177 2.27 -3.69 -12.99
N TYR A 178 2.66 -3.44 -11.73
CA TYR A 178 1.90 -2.60 -10.81
C TYR A 178 1.76 -1.18 -11.35
N VAL A 179 2.81 -0.56 -11.87
CA VAL A 179 2.72 0.77 -12.51
C VAL A 179 1.62 0.80 -13.59
N ILE A 180 1.54 -0.24 -14.43
CA ILE A 180 0.50 -0.32 -15.49
C ILE A 180 -0.90 -0.43 -14.86
N ILE A 181 -1.07 -1.30 -13.86
CA ILE A 181 -2.36 -1.52 -13.19
C ILE A 181 -2.81 -0.27 -12.44
N VAL A 182 -1.89 0.45 -11.79
CA VAL A 182 -2.17 1.68 -11.04
C VAL A 182 -2.66 2.78 -11.99
N VAL A 183 -2.05 2.94 -13.15
CA VAL A 183 -2.54 3.88 -14.19
C VAL A 183 -3.96 3.49 -14.64
N ALA A 184 -4.20 2.22 -14.93
CA ALA A 184 -5.53 1.74 -15.30
C ALA A 184 -6.55 1.93 -14.15
N GLY A 185 -6.12 1.74 -12.90
CA GLY A 185 -6.91 1.95 -11.69
C GLY A 185 -7.38 3.39 -11.53
N TYR A 186 -6.50 4.36 -11.75
CA TYR A 186 -6.87 5.77 -11.77
C TYR A 186 -8.03 6.06 -12.73
N PHE A 187 -7.92 5.62 -13.98
CA PHE A 187 -8.98 5.84 -14.98
C PHE A 187 -10.26 5.10 -14.62
N LYS A 188 -10.16 3.91 -14.04
CA LYS A 188 -11.31 3.15 -13.56
C LYS A 188 -12.05 3.87 -12.44
N TRP A 189 -11.33 4.33 -11.42
CA TRP A 189 -11.91 5.06 -10.31
C TRP A 189 -12.52 6.39 -10.74
N LYS A 190 -11.87 7.10 -11.66
CA LYS A 190 -12.41 8.32 -12.26
C LYS A 190 -13.76 8.09 -12.95
N LYS A 191 -13.90 6.99 -13.71
CA LYS A 191 -15.19 6.60 -14.33
C LYS A 191 -16.26 6.25 -13.28
N MET A 192 -15.86 5.55 -12.19
CA MET A 192 -16.79 5.20 -11.11
C MET A 192 -17.28 6.42 -10.36
N MET A 193 -16.42 7.43 -10.15
CA MET A 193 -16.77 8.71 -9.51
C MET A 193 -17.82 9.46 -10.32
N ILE A 194 -17.64 9.57 -11.65
CA ILE A 194 -18.58 10.29 -12.55
C ILE A 194 -19.96 9.61 -12.61
N LYS A 195 -20.02 8.28 -12.54
CA LYS A 195 -21.30 7.54 -12.59
C LYS A 195 -22.15 7.68 -11.32
N LYS A 196 -21.55 8.10 -10.19
CA LYS A 196 -22.24 8.29 -8.91
C LYS A 196 -22.53 9.76 -8.57
N SER A 197 -22.08 10.71 -9.42
CA SER A 197 -22.48 12.12 -9.43
C SER A 197 -23.77 12.32 -10.23
#